data_709ea2d78f11e455260b25d0b13a14ae
#
_entry.id   709ea2d78f11e455260b25d0b13a14ae
#
_cell.length_a   1.000
_cell.length_b   1.000
_cell.length_c   1.000
_cell.angle_alpha   90.00
_cell.angle_beta   90.00
_cell.angle_gamma   90.00
#
_symmetry.space_group_name_H-M   'P 1'
#
loop_
_entity.id
_entity.type
_entity.pdbx_description
1 polymer ?
#
loop_
_entity_poly.entity_id
_entity_poly.type
_entity_poly.pdbx_seq_one_letter_code
_entity_poly.pdbx_strand_id
1 'polypeptide(L)'
;VSRVAALLPDDAQSPRIAKSDTDARAIMWIGFSSEILTSIQLNDYLDRNVVDRLSVQPGVASITIGGERKYSVRIWVDPEEIASRDLTILEVISAIKNENIERGAGRFESIEREIGVKLDSKLKTLDDYNNVVIKHYGNSKIYLSDVAKVEIGPESERGFLRANKKSAIGLGIVRQTKS
;
A
#
# COMPACT_ATOMS: atom_id res chain seq x y z
N VAL A 1 -15.31 -15.14 -15.15
CA VAL A 1 -14.97 -14.00 -14.29
C VAL A 1 -15.21 -12.69 -15.02
N SER A 2 -14.76 -12.55 -16.27
CA SER A 2 -14.95 -11.32 -17.06
C SER A 2 -16.43 -10.89 -17.23
N ARG A 3 -17.37 -11.84 -17.32
CA ARG A 3 -18.80 -11.56 -17.40
C ARG A 3 -19.41 -11.01 -16.11
N VAL A 4 -18.83 -11.35 -14.97
CA VAL A 4 -19.33 -10.91 -13.65
C VAL A 4 -18.65 -9.62 -13.21
N ALA A 5 -17.42 -9.36 -13.69
CA ALA A 5 -16.69 -8.13 -13.37
C ALA A 5 -17.46 -6.85 -13.82
N ALA A 6 -18.19 -6.94 -14.94
CA ALA A 6 -19.01 -5.83 -15.42
C ALA A 6 -20.29 -5.55 -14.59
N LEU A 7 -20.64 -6.47 -13.69
CA LEU A 7 -21.80 -6.34 -12.78
C LEU A 7 -21.40 -5.89 -11.38
N LEU A 8 -20.10 -5.75 -11.12
CA LEU A 8 -19.61 -5.25 -9.83
C LEU A 8 -19.66 -3.71 -9.81
N PRO A 9 -19.88 -3.11 -8.63
CA PRO A 9 -19.75 -1.66 -8.47
C PRO A 9 -18.36 -1.16 -8.89
N ASP A 10 -18.28 0.08 -9.38
CA ASP A 10 -17.02 0.69 -9.84
C ASP A 10 -15.92 0.72 -8.76
N ASP A 11 -16.30 0.71 -7.47
CA ASP A 11 -15.40 0.65 -6.33
C ASP A 11 -14.89 -0.76 -6.01
N ALA A 12 -15.38 -1.79 -6.68
CA ALA A 12 -14.97 -3.16 -6.41
C ALA A 12 -13.57 -3.41 -7.00
N GLN A 13 -12.70 -3.98 -6.17
CA GLN A 13 -11.39 -4.44 -6.66
C GLN A 13 -11.58 -5.55 -7.69
N SER A 14 -10.74 -5.54 -8.72
CA SER A 14 -10.76 -6.59 -9.74
C SER A 14 -10.64 -7.98 -9.08
N PRO A 15 -11.53 -8.91 -9.43
CA PRO A 15 -11.53 -10.25 -8.84
C PRO A 15 -10.23 -10.98 -9.18
N ARG A 16 -9.55 -11.49 -8.15
CA ARG A 16 -8.36 -12.31 -8.32
C ARG A 16 -8.75 -13.78 -8.27
N ILE A 17 -8.40 -14.51 -9.32
CA ILE A 17 -8.56 -15.96 -9.36
C ILE A 17 -7.22 -16.55 -8.93
N ALA A 18 -7.22 -17.33 -7.86
CA ALA A 18 -6.08 -18.13 -7.46
C ALA A 18 -6.53 -19.60 -7.36
N LYS A 19 -5.70 -20.51 -7.85
CA LYS A 19 -5.88 -21.94 -7.61
C LYS A 19 -5.58 -22.16 -6.12
N SER A 20 -6.61 -22.46 -5.34
CA SER A 20 -6.46 -22.86 -3.94
C SER A 20 -6.19 -24.34 -3.88
N ASP A 21 -5.00 -24.70 -3.44
CA ASP A 21 -4.71 -26.08 -3.08
C ASP A 21 -5.22 -26.29 -1.65
N THR A 22 -6.10 -27.26 -1.46
CA THR A 22 -6.69 -27.59 -0.15
C THR A 22 -5.63 -28.04 0.87
N ASP A 23 -4.47 -28.47 0.37
CA ASP A 23 -3.32 -28.91 1.19
C ASP A 23 -2.28 -27.79 1.41
N ALA A 24 -2.52 -26.58 0.92
CA ALA A 24 -1.62 -25.43 1.06
C ALA A 24 -1.59 -24.87 2.50
N ARG A 25 -1.44 -25.74 3.49
CA ARG A 25 -1.22 -25.33 4.88
C ARG A 25 0.26 -25.10 5.13
N ALA A 26 0.57 -24.06 5.91
CA ALA A 26 1.93 -23.86 6.37
C ALA A 26 2.38 -25.07 7.21
N ILE A 27 3.50 -25.68 6.81
CA ILE A 27 4.10 -26.82 7.54
C ILE A 27 4.90 -26.34 8.76
N MET A 28 5.28 -25.07 8.76
CA MET A 28 6.07 -24.47 9.84
C MET A 28 5.73 -23.00 9.94
N TRP A 29 5.68 -22.51 11.18
CA TRP A 29 5.57 -21.08 11.48
C TRP A 29 6.80 -20.60 12.23
N ILE A 30 7.42 -19.53 11.77
CA ILE A 30 8.56 -18.89 12.41
C ILE A 30 8.10 -17.52 12.89
N GLY A 31 8.15 -17.29 14.19
CA GLY A 31 7.79 -16.01 14.81
C GLY A 31 9.02 -15.11 14.96
N PHE A 32 8.91 -13.88 14.52
CA PHE A 32 9.94 -12.84 14.65
C PHE A 32 9.43 -11.72 15.55
N SER A 33 10.25 -11.30 16.49
CA SER A 33 10.01 -10.15 17.34
C SER A 33 11.29 -9.32 17.45
N SER A 34 11.16 -8.02 17.66
CA SER A 34 12.28 -7.11 17.85
C SER A 34 11.99 -6.18 19.02
N GLU A 35 13.04 -5.79 19.74
CA GLU A 35 12.98 -4.75 20.78
C GLU A 35 13.41 -3.39 20.23
N ILE A 36 14.05 -3.37 19.06
CA ILE A 36 14.62 -2.18 18.43
C ILE A 36 13.71 -1.67 17.31
N LEU A 37 13.19 -2.61 16.48
CA LEU A 37 12.36 -2.27 15.33
C LEU A 37 10.88 -2.23 15.73
N THR A 38 10.17 -1.22 15.23
CA THR A 38 8.71 -1.21 15.30
C THR A 38 8.13 -2.35 14.47
N SER A 39 6.88 -2.75 14.73
CA SER A 39 6.24 -3.84 13.97
C SER A 39 6.19 -3.58 12.46
N ILE A 40 6.07 -2.33 12.04
CA ILE A 40 6.07 -1.93 10.63
C ILE A 40 7.47 -2.10 10.03
N GLN A 41 8.51 -1.60 10.73
CA GLN A 41 9.90 -1.74 10.29
C GLN A 41 10.33 -3.21 10.25
N LEU A 42 9.90 -4.00 11.24
CA LEU A 42 10.17 -5.44 11.27
C LEU A 42 9.50 -6.13 10.08
N ASN A 43 8.26 -5.77 9.75
CA ASN A 43 7.56 -6.31 8.58
C ASN A 43 8.30 -6.00 7.27
N ASP A 44 8.69 -4.74 7.05
CA ASP A 44 9.44 -4.33 5.87
C ASP A 44 10.81 -5.06 5.77
N TYR A 45 11.50 -5.19 6.90
CA TYR A 45 12.75 -5.93 6.96
C TYR A 45 12.57 -7.42 6.59
N LEU A 46 11.54 -8.07 7.13
CA LEU A 46 11.26 -9.48 6.87
C LEU A 46 10.85 -9.70 5.41
N ASP A 47 10.02 -8.83 4.87
CA ASP A 47 9.56 -8.91 3.48
C ASP A 47 10.75 -8.85 2.52
N ARG A 48 11.59 -7.84 2.64
CA ARG A 48 12.73 -7.64 1.73
C ARG A 48 13.91 -8.59 1.93
N ASN A 49 14.18 -9.03 3.16
CA ASN A 49 15.40 -9.76 3.44
C ASN A 49 15.19 -11.24 3.73
N VAL A 50 14.01 -11.63 4.19
CA VAL A 50 13.76 -13.00 4.64
C VAL A 50 12.80 -13.70 3.70
N VAL A 51 11.66 -13.08 3.37
CA VAL A 51 10.63 -13.68 2.51
C VAL A 51 11.18 -13.99 1.13
N ASP A 52 11.89 -13.05 0.50
CA ASP A 52 12.49 -13.24 -0.81
C ASP A 52 13.48 -14.42 -0.83
N ARG A 53 14.32 -14.52 0.20
CA ARG A 53 15.31 -15.58 0.31
C ARG A 53 14.71 -16.95 0.58
N LEU A 54 13.65 -17.01 1.37
CA LEU A 54 12.96 -18.26 1.69
C LEU A 54 12.08 -18.74 0.54
N SER A 55 11.47 -17.81 -0.21
CA SER A 55 10.58 -18.16 -1.32
C SER A 55 11.28 -18.86 -2.49
N VAL A 56 12.58 -18.63 -2.66
CA VAL A 56 13.38 -19.28 -3.71
C VAL A 56 14.00 -20.61 -3.29
N GLN A 57 13.78 -21.05 -2.04
CA GLN A 57 14.33 -22.31 -1.57
C GLN A 57 13.61 -23.51 -2.18
N PRO A 58 14.34 -24.58 -2.55
CA PRO A 58 13.73 -25.79 -3.06
C PRO A 58 12.72 -26.38 -2.06
N GLY A 59 11.53 -26.70 -2.53
CA GLY A 59 10.46 -27.27 -1.71
C GLY A 59 9.53 -26.25 -1.04
N VAL A 60 9.81 -24.94 -1.16
CA VAL A 60 8.91 -23.87 -0.73
C VAL A 60 8.01 -23.47 -1.90
N ALA A 61 6.70 -23.50 -1.68
CA ALA A 61 5.71 -23.04 -2.66
C ALA A 61 5.37 -21.57 -2.48
N SER A 62 5.17 -21.16 -1.24
CA SER A 62 4.84 -19.77 -0.87
C SER A 62 5.11 -19.53 0.60
N ILE A 63 5.16 -18.26 0.96
CA ILE A 63 5.26 -17.81 2.35
C ILE A 63 4.04 -16.98 2.68
N THR A 64 3.38 -17.31 3.80
CA THR A 64 2.25 -16.53 4.34
C THR A 64 2.74 -15.70 5.50
N ILE A 65 2.45 -14.38 5.48
CA ILE A 65 2.82 -13.49 6.58
C ILE A 65 1.61 -13.38 7.52
N GLY A 66 1.81 -13.73 8.78
CA GLY A 66 0.83 -13.57 9.85
C GLY A 66 1.16 -12.36 10.70
N GLY A 67 0.15 -11.55 11.04
CA GLY A 67 0.35 -10.29 11.75
C GLY A 67 1.00 -9.20 10.91
N GLU A 68 0.81 -9.25 9.61
CA GLU A 68 1.37 -8.31 8.63
C GLU A 68 1.06 -6.85 8.98
N ARG A 69 2.08 -6.00 8.88
CA ARG A 69 2.01 -4.57 9.16
C ARG A 69 2.67 -3.77 8.03
N LYS A 70 2.00 -3.74 6.87
CA LYS A 70 2.48 -2.95 5.72
C LYS A 70 2.46 -1.46 6.03
N TYR A 71 3.44 -0.75 5.48
CA TYR A 71 3.45 0.71 5.48
C TYR A 71 2.26 1.24 4.71
N SER A 72 1.57 2.21 5.28
CA SER A 72 0.54 2.97 4.62
C SER A 72 0.61 4.43 5.07
N VAL A 73 0.29 5.34 4.17
CA VAL A 73 0.05 6.73 4.52
C VAL A 73 -1.40 6.85 4.97
N ARG A 74 -1.60 7.33 6.18
CA ARG A 74 -2.90 7.58 6.78
C ARG A 74 -3.19 9.07 6.75
N ILE A 75 -4.36 9.41 6.27
CA ILE A 75 -4.82 10.79 6.17
C ILE A 75 -6.07 10.91 7.03
N TRP A 76 -5.91 11.57 8.17
CA TRP A 76 -6.98 11.86 9.11
C TRP A 76 -7.57 13.21 8.78
N VAL A 77 -8.71 13.18 8.15
CA VAL A 77 -9.42 14.40 7.70
C VAL A 77 -10.19 14.99 8.87
N ASP A 78 -10.09 16.31 9.05
CA ASP A 78 -10.84 17.05 10.03
C ASP A 78 -12.16 17.54 9.42
N PRO A 79 -13.32 17.07 9.90
CA PRO A 79 -14.62 17.44 9.34
C PRO A 79 -14.94 18.94 9.53
N GLU A 80 -14.48 19.55 10.63
CA GLU A 80 -14.74 20.97 10.93
C GLU A 80 -13.93 21.85 9.96
N GLU A 81 -12.67 21.51 9.71
CA GLU A 81 -11.82 22.22 8.78
C GLU A 81 -12.29 22.10 7.33
N ILE A 82 -12.81 20.93 6.94
CA ILE A 82 -13.46 20.74 5.62
C ILE A 82 -14.69 21.62 5.50
N ALA A 83 -15.58 21.60 6.50
CA ALA A 83 -16.83 22.35 6.47
C ALA A 83 -16.57 23.87 6.47
N SER A 84 -15.57 24.34 7.25
CA SER A 84 -15.23 25.77 7.34
C SER A 84 -14.72 26.37 6.03
N ARG A 85 -14.15 25.51 5.14
CA ARG A 85 -13.57 25.91 3.85
C ARG A 85 -14.47 25.56 2.66
N ASP A 86 -15.71 25.16 2.90
CA ASP A 86 -16.65 24.74 1.85
C ASP A 86 -16.06 23.69 0.91
N LEU A 87 -15.46 22.67 1.53
CA LEU A 87 -14.88 21.52 0.86
C LEU A 87 -15.71 20.27 1.10
N THR A 88 -15.59 19.32 0.19
CA THR A 88 -16.16 17.99 0.32
C THR A 88 -15.04 16.95 0.47
N ILE A 89 -15.33 15.84 1.14
CA ILE A 89 -14.38 14.71 1.23
C ILE A 89 -13.99 14.17 -0.16
N LEU A 90 -14.91 14.25 -1.13
CA LEU A 90 -14.65 13.81 -2.50
C LEU A 90 -13.64 14.71 -3.21
N GLU A 91 -13.63 16.01 -2.96
CA GLU A 91 -12.62 16.92 -3.50
C GLU A 91 -11.24 16.57 -2.94
N VAL A 92 -11.14 16.27 -1.64
CA VAL A 92 -9.88 15.83 -1.00
C VAL A 92 -9.37 14.53 -1.62
N ILE A 93 -10.24 13.52 -1.74
CA ILE A 93 -9.90 12.22 -2.35
C ILE A 93 -9.44 12.41 -3.81
N SER A 94 -10.16 13.24 -4.57
CA SER A 94 -9.85 13.48 -5.97
C SER A 94 -8.52 14.21 -6.15
N ALA A 95 -8.22 15.20 -5.30
CA ALA A 95 -6.94 15.89 -5.31
C ALA A 95 -5.77 14.93 -5.06
N ILE A 96 -5.87 14.10 -4.02
CA ILE A 96 -4.84 13.11 -3.69
C ILE A 96 -4.66 12.10 -4.83
N LYS A 97 -5.76 11.59 -5.41
CA LYS A 97 -5.70 10.66 -6.53
C LYS A 97 -5.03 11.29 -7.76
N ASN A 98 -5.33 12.54 -8.07
CA ASN A 98 -4.79 13.25 -9.23
C ASN A 98 -3.28 13.52 -9.11
N GLU A 99 -2.79 13.78 -7.91
CA GLU A 99 -1.35 13.98 -7.66
C GLU A 99 -0.59 12.65 -7.57
N ASN A 100 -1.25 11.55 -7.25
CA ASN A 100 -0.62 10.23 -7.11
C ASN A 100 -0.72 9.36 -8.36
N ILE A 101 -0.72 9.96 -9.55
CA ILE A 101 -0.82 9.25 -10.84
C ILE A 101 0.52 9.28 -11.57
N GLU A 102 1.02 8.10 -11.98
CA GLU A 102 2.04 8.01 -13.04
C GLU A 102 1.39 8.33 -14.38
N ARG A 103 1.67 9.49 -14.94
CA ARG A 103 1.28 9.83 -16.30
C ARG A 103 2.49 9.74 -17.22
N GLY A 104 2.34 9.03 -18.35
CA GLY A 104 3.26 9.16 -19.47
C GLY A 104 3.15 10.57 -20.02
N ALA A 105 4.21 11.37 -19.95
CA ALA A 105 4.23 12.75 -20.43
C ALA A 105 4.42 12.86 -21.94
N GLY A 106 4.32 11.74 -22.68
CA GLY A 106 4.51 11.71 -24.12
C GLY A 106 5.90 11.21 -24.52
N ARG A 107 6.19 11.33 -25.80
CA ARG A 107 7.47 10.92 -26.41
C ARG A 107 8.07 12.11 -27.11
N PHE A 108 9.36 12.28 -26.96
CA PHE A 108 10.14 13.14 -27.85
C PHE A 108 10.69 12.26 -28.96
N GLU A 109 10.22 12.48 -30.17
CA GLU A 109 10.74 11.82 -31.36
C GLU A 109 11.73 12.77 -32.05
N SER A 110 12.96 12.32 -32.20
CA SER A 110 13.98 12.91 -33.07
C SER A 110 14.38 11.87 -34.10
N ILE A 111 14.96 12.33 -35.23
CA ILE A 111 15.36 11.47 -36.36
C ILE A 111 16.27 10.31 -35.93
N GLU A 112 16.98 10.44 -34.79
CA GLU A 112 17.94 9.44 -34.34
C GLU A 112 17.62 8.81 -32.97
N ARG A 113 16.71 9.34 -32.16
CA ARG A 113 16.40 8.84 -30.82
C ARG A 113 14.95 9.10 -30.42
N GLU A 114 14.33 8.09 -29.86
CA GLU A 114 13.03 8.16 -29.15
C GLU A 114 13.29 8.19 -27.66
N ILE A 115 12.90 9.26 -26.96
CA ILE A 115 13.01 9.40 -25.51
C ILE A 115 11.61 9.46 -24.92
N GLY A 116 11.21 8.40 -24.23
CA GLY A 116 9.97 8.38 -23.45
C GLY A 116 10.14 9.24 -22.19
N VAL A 117 9.32 10.26 -22.04
CA VAL A 117 9.27 11.06 -20.79
C VAL A 117 8.21 10.48 -19.89
N LYS A 118 8.62 10.05 -18.69
CA LYS A 118 7.70 9.68 -17.61
C LYS A 118 7.65 10.83 -16.61
N LEU A 119 6.47 11.33 -16.34
CA LEU A 119 6.22 12.17 -15.18
C LEU A 119 6.00 11.23 -13.98
N ASP A 120 6.97 11.18 -13.07
CA ASP A 120 6.85 10.49 -11.79
C ASP A 120 6.27 11.50 -10.78
N SER A 121 4.95 11.58 -10.72
CA SER A 121 4.21 12.43 -9.79
C SER A 121 3.72 11.67 -8.56
N LYS A 122 4.39 10.55 -8.20
CA LYS A 122 4.05 9.81 -6.98
C LYS A 122 4.43 10.59 -5.74
N LEU A 123 3.47 10.74 -4.85
CA LEU A 123 3.71 11.24 -3.50
C LEU A 123 4.55 10.21 -2.73
N LYS A 124 5.77 10.58 -2.32
CA LYS A 124 6.76 9.68 -1.72
C LYS A 124 7.01 9.97 -0.24
N THR A 125 6.90 11.23 0.13
CA THR A 125 7.18 11.70 1.50
C THR A 125 5.93 12.27 2.15
N LEU A 126 5.92 12.36 3.48
CA LEU A 126 4.83 13.02 4.20
C LEU A 126 4.68 14.50 3.77
N ASP A 127 5.79 15.15 3.46
CA ASP A 127 5.79 16.53 2.99
C ASP A 127 5.12 16.67 1.62
N ASP A 128 5.32 15.69 0.72
CA ASP A 128 4.63 15.68 -0.57
C ASP A 128 3.11 15.64 -0.35
N TYR A 129 2.64 14.76 0.56
CA TYR A 129 1.21 14.70 0.89
C TYR A 129 0.69 15.98 1.53
N ASN A 130 1.43 16.54 2.49
CA ASN A 130 1.05 17.79 3.17
C ASN A 130 0.89 18.94 2.19
N ASN A 131 1.68 18.99 1.12
CA ASN A 131 1.71 20.02 0.10
C ASN A 131 0.73 19.78 -1.07
N VAL A 132 -0.07 18.71 -1.04
CA VAL A 132 -1.12 18.50 -2.04
C VAL A 132 -2.12 19.64 -2.01
N VAL A 133 -2.35 20.28 -3.16
CA VAL A 133 -3.33 21.37 -3.30
C VAL A 133 -4.70 20.76 -3.55
N ILE A 134 -5.63 20.97 -2.62
CA ILE A 134 -7.01 20.49 -2.73
C ILE A 134 -7.84 21.40 -3.61
N LYS A 135 -7.76 22.71 -3.36
CA LYS A 135 -8.58 23.71 -4.05
C LYS A 135 -7.86 25.05 -4.16
N HIS A 136 -8.08 25.75 -5.26
CA HIS A 136 -7.67 27.13 -5.42
C HIS A 136 -8.82 28.07 -5.05
N TYR A 137 -8.57 29.02 -4.17
CA TYR A 137 -9.53 30.04 -3.77
C TYR A 137 -8.99 31.42 -4.16
N GLY A 138 -9.33 31.88 -5.35
CA GLY A 138 -8.74 33.10 -5.91
C GLY A 138 -7.22 32.98 -6.02
N ASN A 139 -6.50 33.79 -5.26
CA ASN A 139 -5.02 33.77 -5.21
C ASN A 139 -4.45 32.89 -4.10
N SER A 140 -5.30 32.29 -3.26
CA SER A 140 -4.92 31.42 -2.16
C SER A 140 -5.09 29.96 -2.56
N LYS A 141 -4.29 29.07 -1.94
CA LYS A 141 -4.38 27.62 -2.12
C LYS A 141 -4.73 26.99 -0.79
N ILE A 142 -5.59 25.97 -0.82
CA ILE A 142 -5.88 25.14 0.34
C ILE A 142 -5.08 23.86 0.16
N TYR A 143 -4.22 23.56 1.13
CA TYR A 143 -3.37 22.37 1.14
C TYR A 143 -4.03 21.25 1.95
N LEU A 144 -3.58 20.03 1.72
CA LEU A 144 -4.04 18.88 2.51
C LEU A 144 -3.72 19.05 4.01
N SER A 145 -2.57 19.66 4.34
CA SER A 145 -2.18 19.97 5.72
C SER A 145 -3.14 20.92 6.44
N ASP A 146 -3.95 21.69 5.71
CA ASP A 146 -4.91 22.64 6.30
C ASP A 146 -6.20 21.97 6.79
N VAL A 147 -6.48 20.76 6.29
CA VAL A 147 -7.74 20.03 6.54
C VAL A 147 -7.54 18.60 6.99
N ALA A 148 -6.30 18.11 7.05
CA ALA A 148 -6.00 16.75 7.44
C ALA A 148 -4.63 16.62 8.10
N LYS A 149 -4.52 15.63 8.99
CA LYS A 149 -3.25 15.17 9.53
C LYS A 149 -2.77 13.97 8.73
N VAL A 150 -1.55 14.04 8.21
CA VAL A 150 -0.92 12.94 7.48
C VAL A 150 0.11 12.25 8.36
N GLU A 151 0.06 10.92 8.43
CA GLU A 151 1.02 10.13 9.20
C GLU A 151 1.32 8.80 8.52
N ILE A 152 2.48 8.22 8.84
CA ILE A 152 2.81 6.85 8.43
C ILE A 152 2.30 5.90 9.51
N GLY A 153 1.53 4.91 9.08
CA GLY A 153 1.00 3.90 9.98
C GLY A 153 0.86 2.53 9.30
N PRO A 154 0.35 1.53 10.02
CA PRO A 154 0.03 0.24 9.40
C PRO A 154 -1.20 0.37 8.52
N GLU A 155 -1.22 -0.32 7.38
CA GLU A 155 -2.38 -0.39 6.48
C GLU A 155 -3.64 -0.87 7.21
N SER A 156 -3.48 -1.85 8.10
CA SER A 156 -4.56 -2.37 8.94
C SER A 156 -4.10 -2.59 10.37
N GLU A 157 -4.92 -2.18 11.32
CA GLU A 157 -4.72 -2.44 12.76
C GLU A 157 -5.45 -3.71 13.23
N ARG A 158 -6.30 -4.29 12.37
CA ARG A 158 -7.14 -5.43 12.73
C ARG A 158 -6.37 -6.73 12.89
N GLY A 159 -5.27 -6.90 12.13
CA GLY A 159 -4.40 -8.06 12.23
C GLY A 159 -3.27 -7.84 13.24
N PHE A 160 -3.12 -8.71 14.21
CA PHE A 160 -1.95 -8.72 15.08
C PHE A 160 -1.55 -10.15 15.44
N LEU A 161 -0.28 -10.37 15.63
CA LEU A 161 0.27 -11.61 16.14
C LEU A 161 1.10 -11.32 17.39
N ARG A 162 0.99 -12.19 18.37
CA ARG A 162 1.83 -12.15 19.58
C ARG A 162 2.52 -13.48 19.77
N ALA A 163 3.81 -13.42 20.06
CA ALA A 163 4.61 -14.57 20.47
C ALA A 163 5.29 -14.20 21.80
N ASN A 164 5.18 -15.07 22.79
CA ASN A 164 5.76 -14.84 24.13
C ASN A 164 5.37 -13.48 24.75
N LYS A 165 4.10 -13.09 24.62
CA LYS A 165 3.54 -11.81 25.10
C LYS A 165 4.08 -10.55 24.40
N LYS A 166 4.97 -10.67 23.43
CA LYS A 166 5.49 -9.57 22.62
C LYS A 166 4.78 -9.53 21.25
N SER A 167 4.69 -8.33 20.66
CA SER A 167 4.26 -8.20 19.27
C SER A 167 5.21 -8.95 18.36
N ALA A 168 4.69 -9.72 17.43
CA ALA A 168 5.48 -10.56 16.55
C ALA A 168 4.89 -10.58 15.13
N ILE A 169 5.71 -10.95 14.16
CA ILE A 169 5.31 -11.27 12.80
C ILE A 169 5.65 -12.73 12.55
N GLY A 170 4.69 -13.49 12.04
CA GLY A 170 4.86 -14.90 11.74
C GLY A 170 5.07 -15.11 10.25
N LEU A 171 6.03 -15.94 9.88
CA LEU A 171 6.20 -16.44 8.53
C LEU A 171 5.78 -17.92 8.49
N GLY A 172 4.69 -18.19 7.78
CA GLY A 172 4.19 -19.53 7.52
C GLY A 172 4.76 -20.07 6.22
N ILE A 173 5.54 -21.14 6.29
CA ILE A 173 6.17 -21.76 5.12
C ILE A 173 5.22 -22.84 4.57
N VAL A 174 4.80 -22.66 3.33
CA VAL A 174 3.97 -23.62 2.61
C VAL A 174 4.87 -24.47 1.71
N ARG A 175 4.75 -25.79 1.84
CA ARG A 175 5.55 -26.71 1.03
C ARG A 175 5.03 -26.80 -0.41
N GLN A 176 5.93 -27.08 -1.33
CA GLN A 176 5.57 -27.42 -2.69
C GLN A 176 5.00 -28.85 -2.70
N THR A 177 3.77 -29.01 -3.20
CA THR A 177 3.18 -30.33 -3.48
C THR A 177 3.93 -30.94 -4.65
N LYS A 178 4.42 -32.16 -4.49
CA LYS A 178 4.93 -32.96 -5.64
C LYS A 178 3.74 -33.26 -6.55
N SER A 179 3.80 -32.73 -7.78
CA SER A 179 2.92 -33.18 -8.88
C SER A 179 3.26 -34.58 -9.32
#